data_53b21bf5a49d911b1d61a7c8fb825416
#
_entry.id   53b21bf5a49d911b1d61a7c8fb825416
#
_cell.length_a   1.000
_cell.length_b   1.000
_cell.length_c   1.000
_cell.angle_alpha   90.00
_cell.angle_beta   90.00
_cell.angle_gamma   90.00
#
_symmetry.space_group_name_H-M   'P 1'
#
loop_
_entity.id
_entity.type
_entity.pdbx_description
1 polymer ?
#
loop_
_entity_poly.entity_id
_entity_poly.type
_entity_poly.pdbx_seq_one_letter_code
_entity_poly.pdbx_strand_id
1 'polypeptide(L)'
;MKNKLITPIISILFASSVFTACQKGDLLSNPNVAAETSTVPASLILNHITATLQRGEDPIISDVWKYDQYFVSNYSYYFGSNFYNWSNTGHTYDIVKYANKMEEQAFKQFGNKTNVYYALSKFFKAHSFVWLSDRVGDIPMYQAGDVTILEPKYDSQKEVFKNSLNMLDTANTILGALISSANANTKVDAAGDIYGMTYSQWQKVINTYKLRVLISLSKRADDNADLNVKAQFAAIISNPTKYPIMTANSDNMVYTYNSAYNQYPVNRAGYSPYGYAANVNKTVLDLLTTNKDPRTFAFAVPAPAQLTAGKAVSDFTAYVGADVNIPQATLSNNSTAGMYSFINWNRYFSSAAGANCEPYIFLGYPEMCFNIAEAANRGWIPGTVAADWYLKGINASLGVYKLTQGQSFVIGNLDGTKPNMGTATIDITTFLAQPGVVYAGDNASGLTQILNQKYIAFFSNSGFQSFYNQRRTGVPAFSQGGAGIGTPNNKIPVRWLYPQDEINFNNANLKSALTTQFGGTDDVNSLMWLVK
;
A
#
# COMPACT_ATOMS: atom_id res chain seq x y z
N MET A 1 18.77 41.79 76.67
CA MET A 1 18.22 42.30 75.38
C MET A 1 18.98 41.85 74.14
N LYS A 2 19.59 40.65 74.09
CA LYS A 2 20.39 40.20 72.92
C LYS A 2 19.74 39.06 72.10
N ASN A 3 18.62 38.48 72.59
CA ASN A 3 17.99 37.30 71.88
C ASN A 3 16.76 37.64 71.03
N LYS A 4 16.31 38.87 70.92
CA LYS A 4 15.10 39.24 70.13
C LYS A 4 15.38 39.63 68.67
N LEU A 5 16.67 39.79 68.29
CA LEU A 5 17.04 40.15 66.91
C LEU A 5 17.52 38.95 66.06
N ILE A 6 17.83 37.81 66.67
CA ILE A 6 18.36 36.64 65.97
C ILE A 6 17.21 35.84 65.28
N THR A 7 16.05 35.81 65.92
CA THR A 7 14.90 35.05 65.40
C THR A 7 14.35 35.59 64.05
N PRO A 8 14.18 36.94 63.86
CA PRO A 8 13.71 37.43 62.57
C PRO A 8 14.76 37.32 61.45
N ILE A 9 16.04 37.36 61.76
CA ILE A 9 17.13 37.20 60.77
C ILE A 9 17.22 35.75 60.27
N ILE A 10 17.03 34.78 61.16
CA ILE A 10 16.99 33.33 60.77
C ILE A 10 15.75 33.03 59.94
N SER A 11 14.61 33.64 60.25
CA SER A 11 13.36 33.48 59.48
C SER A 11 13.45 34.10 58.07
N ILE A 12 14.14 35.23 57.91
CA ILE A 12 14.38 35.89 56.62
C ILE A 12 15.38 35.09 55.77
N LEU A 13 16.44 34.52 56.37
CA LEU A 13 17.38 33.65 55.70
C LEU A 13 16.74 32.32 55.27
N PHE A 14 15.82 31.78 56.03
CA PHE A 14 15.08 30.56 55.67
C PHE A 14 14.05 30.83 54.58
N ALA A 15 13.37 31.97 54.59
CA ALA A 15 12.44 32.39 53.56
C ALA A 15 13.14 32.69 52.21
N SER A 16 14.35 33.29 52.23
CA SER A 16 15.13 33.55 51.00
C SER A 16 15.71 32.29 50.39
N SER A 17 16.03 31.24 51.16
CA SER A 17 16.49 29.96 50.63
C SER A 17 15.39 29.11 49.99
N VAL A 18 14.11 29.31 50.35
CA VAL A 18 12.97 28.61 49.74
C VAL A 18 12.64 29.19 48.34
N PHE A 19 12.88 30.48 48.10
CA PHE A 19 12.64 31.10 46.80
C PHE A 19 13.72 30.81 45.75
N THR A 20 14.94 30.41 46.16
CA THR A 20 16.01 30.04 45.22
C THR A 20 16.00 28.54 44.87
N ALA A 21 15.24 27.71 45.61
CA ALA A 21 15.13 26.26 45.33
C ALA A 21 14.24 25.91 44.16
N CYS A 22 13.38 26.85 43.69
CA CYS A 22 12.44 26.59 42.59
C CYS A 22 12.85 27.15 41.22
N GLN A 23 14.09 27.65 41.08
CA GLN A 23 14.59 28.16 39.80
C GLN A 23 15.76 27.32 39.24
N LYS A 24 15.63 26.01 39.25
CA LYS A 24 16.41 25.22 38.29
C LYS A 24 15.64 25.18 36.99
N GLY A 25 15.97 26.06 36.05
CA GLY A 25 15.43 26.05 34.67
C GLY A 25 15.53 24.67 34.00
N ASP A 26 16.45 23.84 34.48
CA ASP A 26 16.63 22.45 34.04
C ASP A 26 15.49 21.51 34.43
N LEU A 27 14.67 21.86 35.47
CA LEU A 27 13.50 21.04 35.84
C LEU A 27 12.30 21.26 34.93
N LEU A 28 12.28 22.31 34.13
CA LEU A 28 11.25 22.60 33.14
C LEU A 28 11.59 22.03 31.75
N SER A 29 12.83 21.63 31.54
CA SER A 29 13.23 20.93 30.32
C SER A 29 13.15 19.43 30.53
N ASN A 30 12.34 18.74 29.72
CA ASN A 30 12.32 17.28 29.73
C ASN A 30 13.69 16.77 29.21
N PRO A 31 14.52 16.12 30.05
CA PRO A 31 15.85 15.66 29.62
C PRO A 31 15.78 14.57 28.52
N ASN A 32 14.62 13.99 28.29
CA ASN A 32 14.39 12.99 27.24
C ASN A 32 13.92 13.59 25.91
N VAL A 33 13.78 14.92 25.84
CA VAL A 33 13.43 15.62 24.60
C VAL A 33 14.66 16.37 24.11
N ALA A 34 15.06 16.17 22.86
CA ALA A 34 16.14 16.92 22.24
C ALA A 34 15.83 18.43 22.28
N ALA A 35 16.80 19.26 22.73
CA ALA A 35 16.63 20.71 22.70
C ALA A 35 16.40 21.18 21.25
N GLU A 36 15.65 22.26 21.05
CA GLU A 36 15.39 22.83 19.72
C GLU A 36 16.67 23.13 18.92
N THR A 37 17.76 23.44 19.63
CA THR A 37 19.09 23.67 19.04
C THR A 37 19.84 22.38 18.68
N SER A 38 19.41 21.23 19.18
CA SER A 38 20.08 19.95 18.93
C SER A 38 19.87 19.50 17.47
N THR A 39 20.94 19.01 16.86
CA THR A 39 20.84 18.34 15.55
C THR A 39 20.49 16.88 15.76
N VAL A 40 19.33 16.48 15.28
CA VAL A 40 18.92 15.07 15.23
C VAL A 40 19.39 14.48 13.89
N PRO A 41 20.12 13.35 13.88
CA PRO A 41 20.50 12.73 12.62
C PRO A 41 19.29 12.45 11.72
N ALA A 42 19.35 12.92 10.48
CA ALA A 42 18.26 12.76 9.51
C ALA A 42 17.93 11.28 9.25
N SER A 43 18.90 10.37 9.42
CA SER A 43 18.70 8.92 9.33
C SER A 43 17.73 8.38 10.39
N LEU A 44 17.76 8.88 11.61
CA LEU A 44 16.82 8.44 12.66
C LEU A 44 15.38 8.87 12.35
N ILE A 45 15.22 10.06 11.76
CA ILE A 45 13.90 10.52 11.32
C ILE A 45 13.41 9.68 10.14
N LEU A 46 14.29 9.36 9.19
CA LEU A 46 13.98 8.46 8.07
C LEU A 46 13.54 7.08 8.57
N ASN A 47 14.22 6.54 9.58
CA ASN A 47 13.83 5.27 10.20
C ASN A 47 12.41 5.33 10.75
N HIS A 48 12.06 6.39 11.46
CA HIS A 48 10.71 6.58 11.97
C HIS A 48 9.69 6.63 10.84
N ILE A 49 9.96 7.38 9.76
CA ILE A 49 9.08 7.49 8.59
C ILE A 49 8.86 6.12 7.94
N THR A 50 9.94 5.40 7.63
CA THR A 50 9.87 4.10 6.95
C THR A 50 9.22 3.02 7.81
N ALA A 51 9.50 3.01 9.12
CA ALA A 51 8.87 2.10 10.07
C ALA A 51 7.37 2.42 10.28
N THR A 52 6.99 3.69 10.28
CA THR A 52 5.59 4.13 10.37
C THR A 52 4.82 3.73 9.10
N LEU A 53 5.42 3.95 7.93
CA LEU A 53 4.85 3.51 6.66
C LEU A 53 4.61 2.00 6.68
N GLN A 54 5.62 1.21 7.03
CA GLN A 54 5.52 -0.25 7.06
C GLN A 54 4.49 -0.78 8.05
N ARG A 55 4.33 -0.15 9.21
CA ARG A 55 3.31 -0.52 10.21
C ARG A 55 1.90 -0.12 9.80
N GLY A 56 1.78 0.91 8.96
CA GLY A 56 0.52 1.35 8.39
C GLY A 56 0.01 0.46 7.24
N GLU A 57 0.86 -0.45 6.75
CA GLU A 57 0.48 -1.40 5.72
C GLU A 57 -0.23 -2.62 6.30
N ASP A 58 -1.26 -3.07 5.62
CA ASP A 58 -2.07 -4.17 6.07
C ASP A 58 -1.38 -5.53 5.82
N PRO A 59 -1.27 -6.40 6.84
CA PRO A 59 -0.72 -7.73 6.66
C PRO A 59 -1.65 -8.61 5.82
N ILE A 60 -1.14 -9.76 5.37
CA ILE A 60 -1.97 -10.77 4.71
C ILE A 60 -3.17 -11.14 5.59
N ILE A 61 -4.32 -11.38 4.95
CA ILE A 61 -5.59 -11.73 5.63
C ILE A 61 -6.08 -10.60 6.55
N SER A 62 -5.87 -9.35 6.14
CA SER A 62 -6.49 -8.17 6.72
C SER A 62 -7.72 -7.72 5.92
N ASP A 63 -8.39 -6.69 6.40
CA ASP A 63 -9.58 -6.14 5.75
C ASP A 63 -9.32 -5.65 4.32
N VAL A 64 -8.11 -5.15 4.02
CA VAL A 64 -7.72 -4.75 2.66
C VAL A 64 -7.98 -5.87 1.66
N TRP A 65 -7.54 -7.08 1.97
CA TRP A 65 -7.66 -8.21 1.04
C TRP A 65 -9.09 -8.72 0.88
N LYS A 66 -9.96 -8.49 1.88
CA LYS A 66 -11.41 -8.70 1.73
C LYS A 66 -12.02 -7.67 0.80
N TYR A 67 -11.68 -6.40 0.97
CA TYR A 67 -12.20 -5.28 0.16
C TYR A 67 -11.67 -5.31 -1.28
N ASP A 68 -10.47 -5.84 -1.47
CA ASP A 68 -9.90 -6.13 -2.79
C ASP A 68 -10.46 -7.42 -3.42
N GLN A 69 -11.36 -8.12 -2.73
CA GLN A 69 -11.97 -9.40 -3.15
C GLN A 69 -10.94 -10.49 -3.47
N TYR A 70 -9.87 -10.59 -2.66
CA TYR A 70 -8.92 -11.71 -2.72
C TYR A 70 -9.31 -12.86 -1.83
N PHE A 71 -9.87 -12.58 -0.64
CA PHE A 71 -10.43 -13.61 0.20
C PHE A 71 -11.79 -13.20 0.79
N VAL A 72 -12.48 -14.16 1.37
CA VAL A 72 -13.79 -14.01 2.01
C VAL A 72 -13.68 -14.59 3.41
N SER A 73 -14.09 -13.84 4.42
CA SER A 73 -14.25 -14.35 5.77
C SER A 73 -15.49 -15.23 5.85
N ASN A 74 -15.32 -16.50 6.15
CA ASN A 74 -16.44 -17.42 6.39
C ASN A 74 -16.83 -17.50 7.88
N TYR A 75 -16.02 -16.91 8.78
CA TYR A 75 -16.28 -16.87 10.20
C TYR A 75 -15.95 -15.50 10.80
N SER A 76 -16.97 -14.72 11.06
CA SER A 76 -16.86 -13.32 11.46
C SER A 76 -16.14 -13.09 12.80
N TYR A 77 -16.06 -14.08 13.67
CA TYR A 77 -15.33 -13.97 14.93
C TYR A 77 -13.83 -13.70 14.72
N TYR A 78 -13.20 -14.30 13.70
CA TYR A 78 -11.77 -14.15 13.46
C TYR A 78 -11.44 -12.98 12.53
N PHE A 79 -12.18 -12.82 11.42
CA PHE A 79 -11.83 -11.84 10.38
C PHE A 79 -12.93 -10.80 10.14
N GLY A 80 -13.88 -10.67 11.08
CA GLY A 80 -15.01 -9.77 10.91
C GLY A 80 -15.96 -10.22 9.81
N SER A 81 -16.97 -9.40 9.55
CA SER A 81 -17.87 -9.58 8.41
C SER A 81 -17.19 -9.20 7.09
N ASN A 82 -17.80 -9.62 5.98
CA ASN A 82 -17.38 -9.20 4.64
C ASN A 82 -17.96 -7.82 4.24
N PHE A 83 -18.68 -7.18 5.14
CA PHE A 83 -19.32 -5.89 4.87
C PHE A 83 -18.31 -4.79 4.63
N TYR A 84 -18.54 -4.02 3.59
CA TYR A 84 -17.78 -2.81 3.29
C TYR A 84 -18.23 -1.65 4.22
N ASN A 85 -18.12 -1.85 5.52
CA ASN A 85 -18.52 -0.87 6.54
C ASN A 85 -17.48 0.24 6.65
N TRP A 86 -17.28 0.99 5.56
CA TRP A 86 -16.32 2.06 5.54
C TRP A 86 -16.81 3.24 6.37
N SER A 87 -15.94 3.67 7.24
CA SER A 87 -16.14 4.79 8.15
C SER A 87 -15.04 5.85 7.92
N ASN A 88 -14.75 6.64 8.94
CA ASN A 88 -13.66 7.60 8.90
C ASN A 88 -12.32 6.91 8.66
N THR A 89 -11.55 7.40 7.68
CA THR A 89 -10.19 6.93 7.47
C THR A 89 -9.25 7.48 8.56
N GLY A 90 -8.11 6.82 8.76
CA GLY A 90 -6.96 7.44 9.42
C GLY A 90 -6.32 8.49 8.51
N HIS A 91 -5.25 9.08 8.95
CA HIS A 91 -4.44 10.03 8.18
C HIS A 91 -2.95 9.69 8.25
N THR A 92 -2.18 10.27 7.34
CA THR A 92 -0.73 10.09 7.21
C THR A 92 0.08 11.35 7.53
N TYR A 93 -0.53 12.33 8.20
CA TYR A 93 0.12 13.61 8.53
C TYR A 93 1.31 13.48 9.47
N ASP A 94 1.40 12.40 10.25
CA ASP A 94 2.60 12.11 11.02
C ASP A 94 3.82 11.92 10.10
N ILE A 95 3.67 11.21 8.99
CA ILE A 95 4.73 11.06 7.99
C ILE A 95 5.12 12.44 7.42
N VAL A 96 4.13 13.29 7.11
CA VAL A 96 4.36 14.65 6.59
C VAL A 96 5.13 15.50 7.61
N LYS A 97 4.71 15.49 8.88
CA LYS A 97 5.36 16.20 9.97
C LYS A 97 6.84 15.78 10.14
N TYR A 98 7.09 14.47 10.16
CA TYR A 98 8.45 13.96 10.28
C TYR A 98 9.28 14.20 9.00
N ALA A 99 8.67 14.15 7.81
CA ALA A 99 9.34 14.50 6.57
C ALA A 99 9.75 15.98 6.54
N ASN A 100 8.92 16.91 7.03
CA ASN A 100 9.29 18.32 7.21
C ASN A 100 10.46 18.46 8.19
N LYS A 101 10.41 17.74 9.31
CA LYS A 101 11.52 17.74 10.27
C LYS A 101 12.80 17.14 9.70
N MET A 102 12.69 16.11 8.87
CA MET A 102 13.84 15.52 8.18
C MET A 102 14.48 16.52 7.21
N GLU A 103 13.69 17.30 6.47
CA GLU A 103 14.22 18.37 5.60
C GLU A 103 15.01 19.42 6.40
N GLU A 104 14.47 19.86 7.53
CA GLU A 104 15.14 20.83 8.43
C GLU A 104 16.47 20.28 8.95
N GLN A 105 16.44 19.06 9.51
CA GLN A 105 17.62 18.45 10.12
C GLN A 105 18.67 18.07 9.08
N ALA A 106 18.26 17.58 7.91
CA ALA A 106 19.18 17.33 6.81
C ALA A 106 19.85 18.62 6.32
N PHE A 107 19.12 19.74 6.26
CA PHE A 107 19.73 21.03 5.92
C PHE A 107 20.75 21.47 6.97
N LYS A 108 20.46 21.33 8.27
CA LYS A 108 21.43 21.60 9.34
C LYS A 108 22.67 20.71 9.24
N GLN A 109 22.49 19.44 8.89
CA GLN A 109 23.56 18.43 8.82
C GLN A 109 24.45 18.59 7.59
N PHE A 110 23.88 18.90 6.42
CA PHE A 110 24.59 18.91 5.13
C PHE A 110 24.82 20.31 4.56
N GLY A 111 24.23 21.36 5.11
CA GLY A 111 24.35 22.73 4.64
C GLY A 111 23.65 23.05 3.31
N ASN A 112 22.97 22.07 2.71
CA ASN A 112 22.30 22.22 1.42
C ASN A 112 21.10 21.25 1.27
N LYS A 113 20.29 21.45 0.23
CA LYS A 113 19.12 20.63 -0.10
C LYS A 113 19.43 19.47 -1.07
N THR A 114 20.69 19.39 -1.58
CA THR A 114 21.11 18.30 -2.48
C THR A 114 21.67 17.16 -1.63
N ASN A 115 20.78 16.46 -0.92
CA ASN A 115 21.11 15.29 -0.11
C ASN A 115 19.97 14.26 -0.17
N VAL A 116 20.27 13.02 0.17
CA VAL A 116 19.32 11.91 0.02
C VAL A 116 18.10 12.06 0.92
N TYR A 117 18.25 12.60 2.12
CA TYR A 117 17.15 12.75 3.07
C TYR A 117 16.14 13.80 2.60
N TYR A 118 16.64 14.88 1.96
CA TYR A 118 15.75 15.88 1.35
C TYR A 118 14.99 15.29 0.15
N ALA A 119 15.63 14.44 -0.67
CA ALA A 119 14.96 13.75 -1.77
C ALA A 119 13.87 12.79 -1.25
N LEU A 120 14.21 11.96 -0.25
CA LEU A 120 13.26 10.99 0.33
C LEU A 120 12.12 11.67 1.07
N SER A 121 12.34 12.83 1.70
CA SER A 121 11.24 13.59 2.31
C SER A 121 10.17 13.99 1.28
N LYS A 122 10.61 14.40 0.07
CA LYS A 122 9.67 14.73 -1.02
C LYS A 122 8.87 13.51 -1.45
N PHE A 123 9.52 12.34 -1.56
CA PHE A 123 8.84 11.09 -1.88
C PHE A 123 7.78 10.74 -0.82
N PHE A 124 8.15 10.73 0.47
CA PHE A 124 7.22 10.33 1.52
C PHE A 124 6.08 11.33 1.72
N LYS A 125 6.32 12.63 1.51
CA LYS A 125 5.24 13.63 1.49
C LYS A 125 4.29 13.38 0.32
N ALA A 126 4.81 13.20 -0.89
CA ALA A 126 3.98 12.90 -2.07
C ALA A 126 3.14 11.63 -1.85
N HIS A 127 3.77 10.56 -1.33
CA HIS A 127 3.07 9.33 -0.98
C HIS A 127 1.93 9.58 0.02
N SER A 128 2.20 10.30 1.12
CA SER A 128 1.21 10.54 2.18
C SER A 128 0.02 11.35 1.68
N PHE A 129 0.25 12.36 0.86
CA PHE A 129 -0.81 13.17 0.29
C PHE A 129 -1.65 12.38 -0.74
N VAL A 130 -1.02 11.62 -1.62
CA VAL A 130 -1.74 10.75 -2.56
C VAL A 130 -2.55 9.70 -1.80
N TRP A 131 -1.96 9.04 -0.79
CA TRP A 131 -2.63 8.01 0.01
C TRP A 131 -3.92 8.52 0.67
N LEU A 132 -3.89 9.73 1.27
CA LEU A 132 -5.07 10.29 1.92
C LEU A 132 -6.07 10.81 0.89
N SER A 133 -5.60 11.51 -0.14
CA SER A 133 -6.48 12.07 -1.17
C SER A 133 -7.19 10.98 -1.99
N ASP A 134 -6.54 9.86 -2.28
CA ASP A 134 -7.18 8.67 -2.89
C ASP A 134 -8.35 8.14 -2.07
N ARG A 135 -8.36 8.39 -0.76
CA ARG A 135 -9.39 7.91 0.15
C ARG A 135 -10.56 8.88 0.31
N VAL A 136 -10.30 10.18 0.35
CA VAL A 136 -11.33 11.16 0.75
C VAL A 136 -11.56 12.29 -0.25
N GLY A 137 -10.65 12.59 -1.17
CA GLY A 137 -10.73 13.72 -2.09
C GLY A 137 -9.80 14.87 -1.70
N ASP A 138 -10.34 16.08 -1.56
CA ASP A 138 -9.59 17.27 -1.14
C ASP A 138 -9.03 17.10 0.28
N ILE A 139 -7.82 17.59 0.52
CA ILE A 139 -7.16 17.48 1.83
C ILE A 139 -6.30 18.71 2.13
N PRO A 140 -6.03 19.04 3.39
CA PRO A 140 -4.95 19.97 3.73
C PRO A 140 -3.60 19.45 3.22
N MET A 141 -2.91 20.25 2.40
CA MET A 141 -1.59 19.90 1.86
C MET A 141 -0.58 21.04 2.04
N TYR A 142 -0.85 22.23 1.51
CA TYR A 142 0.11 23.35 1.56
C TYR A 142 0.39 23.83 2.98
N GLN A 143 -0.58 23.73 3.87
CA GLN A 143 -0.47 24.11 5.28
C GLN A 143 -0.23 22.91 6.20
N ALA A 144 -0.21 21.70 5.67
CA ALA A 144 -0.04 20.48 6.47
C ALA A 144 1.37 20.40 7.08
N GLY A 145 1.43 20.07 8.37
CA GLY A 145 2.67 19.92 9.11
C GLY A 145 3.30 21.25 9.58
N ASP A 146 2.66 22.39 9.35
CA ASP A 146 2.99 23.65 10.00
C ASP A 146 2.34 23.68 11.38
N VAL A 147 3.15 23.58 12.43
CA VAL A 147 2.67 23.50 13.82
C VAL A 147 2.03 24.80 14.32
N THR A 148 2.16 25.89 13.57
CA THR A 148 1.53 27.19 13.90
C THR A 148 0.12 27.32 13.33
N ILE A 149 -0.29 26.41 12.41
CA ILE A 149 -1.60 26.42 11.76
C ILE A 149 -2.41 25.23 12.27
N LEU A 150 -3.31 25.49 13.21
CA LEU A 150 -4.13 24.44 13.83
C LEU A 150 -5.34 24.03 12.98
N GLU A 151 -5.85 24.93 12.14
CA GLU A 151 -6.98 24.70 11.23
C GLU A 151 -6.54 24.94 9.77
N PRO A 152 -5.81 23.99 9.16
CA PRO A 152 -5.30 24.14 7.80
C PRO A 152 -6.45 24.13 6.79
N LYS A 153 -6.29 24.93 5.72
CA LYS A 153 -7.23 24.96 4.59
C LYS A 153 -7.10 23.70 3.74
N TYR A 154 -8.20 23.31 3.13
CA TYR A 154 -8.24 22.21 2.16
C TYR A 154 -7.77 22.67 0.78
N ASP A 155 -6.95 21.86 0.17
CA ASP A 155 -6.51 21.99 -1.21
C ASP A 155 -7.27 20.98 -2.07
N SER A 156 -7.62 21.36 -3.30
CA SER A 156 -8.37 20.47 -4.19
C SER A 156 -7.59 19.20 -4.52
N GLN A 157 -8.28 18.07 -4.69
CA GLN A 157 -7.67 16.80 -5.07
C GLN A 157 -6.76 16.95 -6.30
N LYS A 158 -7.16 17.77 -7.28
CA LYS A 158 -6.32 18.12 -8.44
C LYS A 158 -4.99 18.74 -8.04
N GLU A 159 -5.00 19.77 -7.17
CA GLU A 159 -3.77 20.42 -6.71
C GLU A 159 -2.90 19.47 -5.86
N VAL A 160 -3.50 18.61 -5.08
CA VAL A 160 -2.79 17.58 -4.32
C VAL A 160 -2.00 16.66 -5.24
N PHE A 161 -2.62 16.14 -6.30
CA PHE A 161 -1.94 15.29 -7.28
C PHE A 161 -0.87 16.04 -8.05
N LYS A 162 -1.17 17.25 -8.51
CA LYS A 162 -0.22 18.11 -9.25
C LYS A 162 1.04 18.38 -8.43
N ASN A 163 0.89 18.78 -7.17
CA ASN A 163 2.02 19.07 -6.30
C ASN A 163 2.78 17.79 -5.89
N SER A 164 2.09 16.67 -5.70
CA SER A 164 2.73 15.38 -5.45
C SER A 164 3.61 14.94 -6.62
N LEU A 165 3.17 15.12 -7.87
CA LEU A 165 3.99 14.87 -9.06
C LEU A 165 5.23 15.78 -9.09
N ASN A 166 5.10 17.06 -8.72
CA ASN A 166 6.24 18.00 -8.62
C ASN A 166 7.23 17.60 -7.52
N MET A 167 6.73 17.09 -6.38
CA MET A 167 7.59 16.57 -5.31
C MET A 167 8.40 15.37 -5.80
N LEU A 168 7.79 14.46 -6.57
CA LEU A 168 8.47 13.30 -7.15
C LEU A 168 9.54 13.72 -8.18
N ASP A 169 9.29 14.75 -9.00
CA ASP A 169 10.28 15.31 -9.92
C ASP A 169 11.46 15.94 -9.16
N THR A 170 11.17 16.63 -8.08
CA THR A 170 12.21 17.19 -7.20
C THR A 170 13.08 16.09 -6.61
N ALA A 171 12.47 15.03 -6.08
CA ALA A 171 13.19 13.88 -5.53
C ALA A 171 14.08 13.20 -6.58
N ASN A 172 13.53 12.95 -7.78
CA ASN A 172 14.28 12.38 -8.90
C ASN A 172 15.48 13.26 -9.29
N THR A 173 15.29 14.58 -9.39
CA THR A 173 16.34 15.52 -9.78
C THR A 173 17.50 15.53 -8.76
N ILE A 174 17.18 15.53 -7.47
CA ILE A 174 18.19 15.51 -6.40
C ILE A 174 18.97 14.20 -6.43
N LEU A 175 18.29 13.06 -6.52
CA LEU A 175 18.96 11.75 -6.61
C LEU A 175 19.81 11.64 -7.88
N GLY A 176 19.34 12.13 -9.02
CA GLY A 176 20.11 12.17 -10.25
C GLY A 176 21.42 12.96 -10.10
N ALA A 177 21.41 14.11 -9.43
CA ALA A 177 22.59 14.90 -9.13
C ALA A 177 23.57 14.15 -8.20
N LEU A 178 23.07 13.47 -7.17
CA LEU A 178 23.89 12.68 -6.25
C LEU A 178 24.52 11.47 -6.93
N ILE A 179 23.79 10.80 -7.77
CA ILE A 179 24.26 9.63 -8.54
C ILE A 179 25.35 10.04 -9.54
N SER A 180 25.19 11.16 -10.22
CA SER A 180 26.17 11.70 -11.17
C SER A 180 27.51 12.05 -10.50
N SER A 181 27.54 12.28 -9.19
CA SER A 181 28.75 12.50 -8.40
C SER A 181 29.39 11.21 -7.83
N ALA A 182 29.13 10.06 -8.47
CA ALA A 182 29.69 8.74 -8.15
C ALA A 182 29.07 7.97 -6.96
N ASN A 183 27.85 8.31 -6.56
CA ASN A 183 27.16 7.70 -5.41
C ASN A 183 26.05 6.69 -5.78
N ALA A 184 26.01 6.16 -7.02
CA ALA A 184 24.92 5.28 -7.49
C ALA A 184 24.66 4.07 -6.57
N ASN A 185 25.74 3.43 -6.11
CA ASN A 185 25.69 2.23 -5.28
C ASN A 185 25.77 2.55 -3.76
N THR A 186 25.82 3.83 -3.40
CA THR A 186 25.80 4.23 -1.99
C THR A 186 24.44 3.87 -1.40
N LYS A 187 24.44 3.07 -0.34
CA LYS A 187 23.23 2.81 0.44
C LYS A 187 22.89 4.04 1.27
N VAL A 188 21.61 4.30 1.42
CA VAL A 188 21.14 5.16 2.48
C VAL A 188 21.54 4.53 3.82
N ASP A 189 21.86 5.35 4.81
CA ASP A 189 22.30 4.90 6.14
C ASP A 189 21.40 3.75 6.65
N ALA A 190 22.01 2.61 6.95
CA ALA A 190 21.32 1.41 7.41
C ALA A 190 20.52 1.61 8.70
N ALA A 191 20.86 2.62 9.52
CA ALA A 191 20.07 3.01 10.68
C ALA A 191 18.78 3.74 10.29
N GLY A 192 18.69 4.27 9.07
CA GLY A 192 17.55 5.08 8.61
C GLY A 192 16.63 4.38 7.64
N ASP A 193 17.17 3.64 6.69
CA ASP A 193 16.38 3.00 5.62
C ASP A 193 16.14 1.52 5.91
N ILE A 194 14.93 1.17 6.36
CA ILE A 194 14.56 -0.23 6.62
C ILE A 194 14.49 -1.08 5.33
N TYR A 195 14.40 -0.47 4.15
CA TYR A 195 14.42 -1.16 2.85
C TYR A 195 15.83 -1.46 2.37
N GLY A 196 16.86 -0.81 2.95
CA GLY A 196 18.27 -1.04 2.66
C GLY A 196 18.69 -0.71 1.23
N MET A 197 18.04 0.25 0.59
CA MET A 197 18.21 0.59 -0.83
C MET A 197 19.38 1.54 -1.07
N THR A 198 19.98 1.43 -2.25
CA THR A 198 20.94 2.40 -2.79
C THR A 198 20.23 3.64 -3.33
N TYR A 199 20.96 4.73 -3.57
CA TYR A 199 20.43 5.93 -4.20
C TYR A 199 19.81 5.63 -5.57
N SER A 200 20.46 4.77 -6.36
CA SER A 200 19.95 4.35 -7.66
C SER A 200 18.65 3.55 -7.56
N GLN A 201 18.54 2.65 -6.58
CA GLN A 201 17.30 1.91 -6.32
C GLN A 201 16.16 2.83 -5.89
N TRP A 202 16.44 3.79 -4.99
CA TRP A 202 15.44 4.80 -4.60
C TRP A 202 15.00 5.67 -5.77
N GLN A 203 15.91 6.05 -6.69
CA GLN A 203 15.53 6.81 -7.87
C GLN A 203 14.58 6.00 -8.77
N LYS A 204 14.85 4.70 -8.97
CA LYS A 204 13.94 3.79 -9.70
C LYS A 204 12.57 3.69 -9.01
N VAL A 205 12.53 3.55 -7.68
CA VAL A 205 11.29 3.52 -6.89
C VAL A 205 10.49 4.80 -7.10
N ILE A 206 11.10 5.97 -6.98
CA ILE A 206 10.44 7.27 -7.13
C ILE A 206 9.82 7.43 -8.51
N ASN A 207 10.56 7.12 -9.57
CA ASN A 207 10.06 7.23 -10.94
C ASN A 207 8.96 6.19 -11.23
N THR A 208 9.10 4.97 -10.71
CA THR A 208 8.07 3.93 -10.83
C THR A 208 6.79 4.32 -10.05
N TYR A 209 6.94 4.91 -8.87
CA TYR A 209 5.81 5.44 -8.12
C TYR A 209 5.13 6.60 -8.87
N LYS A 210 5.90 7.46 -9.54
CA LYS A 210 5.35 8.51 -10.38
C LYS A 210 4.50 7.93 -11.53
N LEU A 211 4.90 6.82 -12.14
CA LEU A 211 4.07 6.11 -13.13
C LEU A 211 2.76 5.60 -12.51
N ARG A 212 2.77 5.07 -11.27
CA ARG A 212 1.55 4.69 -10.52
C ARG A 212 0.61 5.87 -10.36
N VAL A 213 1.12 7.02 -9.92
CA VAL A 213 0.31 8.24 -9.74
C VAL A 213 -0.25 8.74 -11.07
N LEU A 214 0.55 8.76 -12.14
CA LEU A 214 0.11 9.19 -13.45
C LEU A 214 -0.98 8.29 -14.04
N ILE A 215 -0.86 6.96 -13.92
CA ILE A 215 -1.89 6.05 -14.44
C ILE A 215 -3.20 6.12 -13.64
N SER A 216 -3.13 6.42 -12.33
CA SER A 216 -4.31 6.64 -11.50
C SER A 216 -5.15 7.84 -11.97
N LEU A 217 -4.51 8.82 -12.59
CA LEU A 217 -5.13 10.01 -13.20
C LEU A 217 -5.74 9.76 -14.59
N SER A 218 -5.84 8.51 -15.06
CA SER A 218 -6.27 8.24 -16.44
C SER A 218 -7.65 8.77 -16.80
N LYS A 219 -8.58 8.87 -15.86
CA LYS A 219 -9.89 9.50 -16.09
C LYS A 219 -9.82 11.03 -16.23
N ARG A 220 -8.75 11.64 -15.72
CA ARG A 220 -8.52 13.09 -15.71
C ARG A 220 -7.51 13.55 -16.78
N ALA A 221 -6.96 12.59 -17.54
CA ALA A 221 -5.88 12.88 -18.49
C ALA A 221 -6.28 13.74 -19.69
N ASP A 222 -7.56 13.72 -20.06
CA ASP A 222 -8.08 14.44 -21.23
C ASP A 222 -8.74 15.79 -20.88
N ASP A 223 -9.30 15.92 -19.69
CA ASP A 223 -10.02 17.11 -19.25
C ASP A 223 -9.20 18.05 -18.35
N ASN A 224 -7.93 17.71 -18.06
CA ASN A 224 -7.02 18.50 -17.22
C ASN A 224 -5.65 18.67 -17.92
N ALA A 225 -5.62 19.41 -19.00
CA ALA A 225 -4.42 19.61 -19.83
C ALA A 225 -3.21 20.16 -19.05
N ASP A 226 -3.44 20.95 -18.00
CA ASP A 226 -2.39 21.52 -17.14
C ASP A 226 -1.66 20.48 -16.28
N LEU A 227 -2.22 19.28 -16.10
CA LEU A 227 -1.54 18.15 -15.46
C LEU A 227 -0.57 17.44 -16.41
N ASN A 228 -0.74 17.57 -17.72
CA ASN A 228 0.12 16.94 -18.74
C ASN A 228 0.35 15.44 -18.50
N VAL A 229 -0.66 14.71 -18.02
CA VAL A 229 -0.54 13.31 -17.54
C VAL A 229 0.13 12.42 -18.59
N LYS A 230 -0.38 12.43 -19.82
CA LYS A 230 0.13 11.61 -20.93
C LYS A 230 1.58 11.97 -21.28
N ALA A 231 1.87 13.27 -21.40
CA ALA A 231 3.21 13.75 -21.73
C ALA A 231 4.24 13.44 -20.63
N GLN A 232 3.87 13.57 -19.35
CA GLN A 232 4.74 13.20 -18.25
C GLN A 232 5.02 11.69 -18.25
N PHE A 233 4.00 10.85 -18.50
CA PHE A 233 4.18 9.40 -18.59
C PHE A 233 5.13 9.04 -19.75
N ALA A 234 4.90 9.58 -20.94
CA ALA A 234 5.74 9.38 -22.10
C ALA A 234 7.19 9.84 -21.88
N ALA A 235 7.38 10.98 -21.21
CA ALA A 235 8.71 11.52 -20.90
C ALA A 235 9.53 10.59 -19.98
N ILE A 236 8.89 9.93 -19.03
CA ILE A 236 9.56 8.95 -18.15
C ILE A 236 10.04 7.75 -19.00
N ILE A 237 9.20 7.22 -19.86
CA ILE A 237 9.53 6.03 -20.65
C ILE A 237 10.58 6.34 -21.74
N SER A 238 10.51 7.51 -22.37
CA SER A 238 11.41 7.91 -23.47
C SER A 238 12.79 8.39 -23.02
N ASN A 239 12.97 8.69 -21.72
CA ASN A 239 14.23 9.19 -21.19
C ASN A 239 14.73 8.40 -19.96
N PRO A 240 15.16 7.15 -20.15
CA PRO A 240 15.59 6.26 -19.06
C PRO A 240 16.85 6.75 -18.32
N THR A 241 17.64 7.62 -18.93
CA THR A 241 18.81 8.24 -18.27
C THR A 241 18.36 9.26 -17.20
N LYS A 242 17.37 10.08 -17.50
CA LYS A 242 16.83 11.05 -16.56
C LYS A 242 15.86 10.43 -15.56
N TYR A 243 15.09 9.46 -16.02
CA TYR A 243 14.04 8.79 -15.26
C TYR A 243 14.26 7.27 -15.25
N PRO A 244 15.31 6.75 -14.59
CA PRO A 244 15.45 5.31 -14.45
C PRO A 244 14.25 4.74 -13.69
N ILE A 245 13.72 3.62 -14.19
CA ILE A 245 12.60 2.88 -13.60
C ILE A 245 13.07 1.46 -13.23
N MET A 246 12.24 0.69 -12.54
CA MET A 246 12.52 -0.71 -12.21
C MET A 246 12.77 -1.53 -13.49
N THR A 247 13.67 -2.50 -13.43
CA THR A 247 14.04 -3.37 -14.55
C THR A 247 13.84 -4.85 -14.28
N ALA A 248 13.68 -5.22 -13.01
CA ALA A 248 13.45 -6.59 -12.54
C ALA A 248 12.80 -6.61 -11.15
N ASN A 249 12.36 -7.78 -10.70
CA ASN A 249 11.82 -7.99 -9.36
C ASN A 249 12.82 -7.66 -8.23
N SER A 250 14.13 -7.65 -8.51
CA SER A 250 15.15 -7.20 -7.55
C SER A 250 15.12 -5.70 -7.27
N ASP A 251 14.43 -4.91 -8.10
CA ASP A 251 14.21 -3.47 -7.88
C ASP A 251 12.95 -3.17 -7.07
N ASN A 252 12.15 -4.18 -6.71
CA ASN A 252 10.92 -4.00 -5.95
C ASN A 252 11.21 -3.28 -4.62
N MET A 253 10.36 -2.31 -4.27
CA MET A 253 10.32 -1.79 -2.90
C MET A 253 9.61 -2.83 -2.03
N VAL A 254 10.40 -3.63 -1.34
CA VAL A 254 9.92 -4.80 -0.61
C VAL A 254 10.40 -4.77 0.83
N TYR A 255 9.50 -5.10 1.74
CA TYR A 255 9.81 -5.32 3.14
C TYR A 255 9.84 -6.82 3.44
N THR A 256 10.95 -7.31 3.98
CA THR A 256 11.11 -8.70 4.40
C THR A 256 10.98 -8.78 5.92
N TYR A 257 9.99 -9.54 6.38
CA TYR A 257 9.80 -9.80 7.81
C TYR A 257 10.96 -10.63 8.37
N ASN A 258 11.21 -10.48 9.67
CA ASN A 258 12.24 -11.25 10.36
C ASN A 258 11.79 -11.60 11.79
N SER A 259 12.32 -12.69 12.33
CA SER A 259 11.93 -13.19 13.65
C SER A 259 12.45 -12.35 14.83
N ALA A 260 13.43 -11.48 14.60
CA ALA A 260 14.08 -10.73 15.68
C ALA A 260 13.38 -9.39 15.98
N TYR A 261 12.99 -8.64 14.95
CA TYR A 261 12.54 -7.26 15.11
C TYR A 261 11.15 -7.00 14.59
N ASN A 262 10.75 -7.68 13.51
CA ASN A 262 9.45 -7.49 12.89
C ASN A 262 8.96 -8.82 12.32
N GLN A 263 8.27 -9.55 13.16
CA GLN A 263 7.79 -10.89 12.86
C GLN A 263 6.69 -10.87 11.80
N TYR A 264 6.64 -11.92 10.99
CA TYR A 264 5.55 -12.13 10.07
C TYR A 264 4.22 -12.21 10.84
N PRO A 265 3.19 -11.43 10.49
CA PRO A 265 2.02 -11.24 11.35
C PRO A 265 1.12 -12.48 11.45
N VAL A 266 1.19 -13.39 10.49
CA VAL A 266 0.32 -14.57 10.42
C VAL A 266 1.16 -15.83 10.57
N ASN A 267 1.18 -16.42 11.77
CA ASN A 267 1.89 -17.66 12.01
C ASN A 267 0.92 -18.83 12.23
N ARG A 268 1.37 -20.04 11.86
CA ARG A 268 0.55 -21.24 11.88
C ARG A 268 0.13 -21.65 13.29
N ALA A 269 1.02 -21.53 14.25
CA ALA A 269 0.75 -21.96 15.64
C ALA A 269 -0.36 -21.12 16.30
N GLY A 270 -0.33 -19.79 16.08
CA GLY A 270 -1.35 -18.88 16.62
C GLY A 270 -2.63 -18.81 15.80
N TYR A 271 -2.58 -19.19 14.50
CA TYR A 271 -3.66 -19.00 13.54
C TYR A 271 -4.22 -20.29 12.95
N SER A 272 -3.92 -21.46 13.55
CA SER A 272 -4.44 -22.74 13.06
C SER A 272 -5.96 -22.76 12.81
N PRO A 273 -6.82 -22.22 13.71
CA PRO A 273 -8.26 -22.10 13.43
C PRO A 273 -8.57 -21.05 12.35
N TYR A 274 -7.75 -20.03 12.22
CA TYR A 274 -8.01 -18.89 11.32
C TYR A 274 -7.86 -19.27 9.84
N GLY A 275 -6.96 -20.19 9.48
CA GLY A 275 -6.81 -20.64 8.11
C GLY A 275 -8.10 -21.25 7.53
N TYR A 276 -8.92 -21.86 8.38
CA TYR A 276 -10.23 -22.37 8.00
C TYR A 276 -11.32 -21.28 7.97
N ALA A 277 -11.03 -20.07 8.42
CA ALA A 277 -11.97 -18.96 8.42
C ALA A 277 -11.82 -18.04 7.19
N ALA A 278 -10.89 -18.32 6.28
CA ALA A 278 -10.63 -17.54 5.07
C ALA A 278 -10.66 -18.41 3.82
N ASN A 279 -11.65 -18.19 2.97
CA ASN A 279 -11.72 -18.78 1.64
C ASN A 279 -11.19 -17.81 0.58
N VAL A 280 -10.64 -18.35 -0.52
CA VAL A 280 -10.27 -17.52 -1.67
C VAL A 280 -11.53 -16.99 -2.34
N ASN A 281 -11.54 -15.71 -2.67
CA ASN A 281 -12.71 -15.07 -3.28
C ASN A 281 -12.90 -15.54 -4.73
N LYS A 282 -14.17 -15.68 -5.11
CA LYS A 282 -14.59 -16.07 -6.45
C LYS A 282 -14.03 -15.12 -7.53
N THR A 283 -13.96 -13.83 -7.26
CA THR A 283 -13.47 -12.82 -8.21
C THR A 283 -12.06 -13.13 -8.71
N VAL A 284 -11.12 -13.43 -7.83
CA VAL A 284 -9.74 -13.77 -8.23
C VAL A 284 -9.65 -15.21 -8.73
N LEU A 285 -10.33 -16.15 -8.06
CA LEU A 285 -10.14 -17.57 -8.35
C LEU A 285 -10.73 -17.98 -9.70
N ASP A 286 -11.87 -17.40 -10.10
CA ASP A 286 -12.45 -17.65 -11.43
C ASP A 286 -11.54 -17.12 -12.56
N LEU A 287 -10.88 -15.96 -12.38
CA LEU A 287 -9.90 -15.45 -13.35
C LEU A 287 -8.73 -16.40 -13.53
N LEU A 288 -8.25 -16.98 -12.45
CA LEU A 288 -7.14 -17.91 -12.44
C LEU A 288 -7.53 -19.26 -13.08
N THR A 289 -8.61 -19.88 -12.60
CA THR A 289 -8.99 -21.23 -13.02
C THR A 289 -9.49 -21.28 -14.46
N THR A 290 -10.25 -20.29 -14.90
CA THR A 290 -10.73 -20.17 -16.28
C THR A 290 -9.58 -20.13 -17.28
N ASN A 291 -8.48 -19.46 -16.91
CA ASN A 291 -7.31 -19.32 -17.76
C ASN A 291 -6.22 -20.38 -17.49
N LYS A 292 -6.47 -21.37 -16.66
CA LYS A 292 -5.47 -22.37 -16.23
C LYS A 292 -4.18 -21.71 -15.74
N ASP A 293 -4.32 -20.61 -15.00
CA ASP A 293 -3.21 -19.83 -14.49
C ASP A 293 -2.51 -20.59 -13.36
N PRO A 294 -1.21 -20.89 -13.47
CA PRO A 294 -0.50 -21.70 -12.48
C PRO A 294 -0.37 -21.00 -11.11
N ARG A 295 -0.62 -19.68 -11.02
CA ARG A 295 -0.70 -18.97 -9.73
C ARG A 295 -1.86 -19.46 -8.86
N THR A 296 -2.85 -20.17 -9.44
CA THR A 296 -3.89 -20.88 -8.68
C THR A 296 -3.28 -21.76 -7.59
N PHE A 297 -2.24 -22.53 -7.91
CA PHE A 297 -1.58 -23.44 -6.98
C PHE A 297 -0.78 -22.72 -5.90
N ALA A 298 -0.31 -21.51 -6.18
CA ALA A 298 0.37 -20.66 -5.21
C ALA A 298 -0.60 -19.97 -4.24
N PHE A 299 -1.80 -19.59 -4.71
CA PHE A 299 -2.75 -18.79 -3.92
C PHE A 299 -3.74 -19.63 -3.11
N ALA A 300 -4.13 -20.78 -3.64
CA ALA A 300 -5.21 -21.59 -3.10
C ALA A 300 -4.84 -23.07 -2.93
N VAL A 301 -5.61 -23.74 -2.08
CA VAL A 301 -5.69 -25.21 -2.05
C VAL A 301 -7.05 -25.64 -2.62
N PRO A 302 -7.18 -26.87 -3.17
CA PRO A 302 -8.44 -27.36 -3.72
C PRO A 302 -9.55 -27.37 -2.68
N ALA A 303 -10.78 -27.18 -3.11
CA ALA A 303 -11.96 -27.33 -2.26
C ALA A 303 -12.11 -28.79 -1.78
N PRO A 304 -12.26 -29.04 -0.46
CA PRO A 304 -12.33 -30.41 0.07
C PRO A 304 -13.40 -31.27 -0.58
N ALA A 305 -14.58 -30.72 -0.85
CA ALA A 305 -15.67 -31.45 -1.51
C ALA A 305 -15.31 -31.92 -2.94
N GLN A 306 -14.48 -31.16 -3.66
CA GLN A 306 -14.04 -31.54 -5.00
C GLN A 306 -13.04 -32.70 -4.97
N LEU A 307 -12.15 -32.73 -3.96
CA LEU A 307 -11.26 -33.86 -3.74
C LEU A 307 -12.02 -35.13 -3.34
N THR A 308 -13.04 -34.99 -2.48
CA THR A 308 -13.93 -36.09 -2.10
C THR A 308 -14.69 -36.62 -3.33
N ALA A 309 -15.02 -35.76 -4.29
CA ALA A 309 -15.61 -36.15 -5.57
C ALA A 309 -14.61 -36.78 -6.57
N GLY A 310 -13.35 -37.00 -6.15
CA GLY A 310 -12.32 -37.69 -6.94
C GLY A 310 -11.52 -36.81 -7.89
N LYS A 311 -11.62 -35.48 -7.80
CA LYS A 311 -10.78 -34.59 -8.62
C LYS A 311 -9.34 -34.60 -8.11
N ALA A 312 -8.39 -34.49 -9.05
CA ALA A 312 -6.97 -34.35 -8.72
C ALA A 312 -6.66 -32.96 -8.17
N VAL A 313 -5.61 -32.86 -7.33
CA VAL A 313 -5.12 -31.57 -6.81
C VAL A 313 -4.60 -30.64 -7.91
N SER A 314 -4.21 -31.20 -9.06
CA SER A 314 -3.77 -30.46 -10.25
C SER A 314 -4.90 -30.01 -11.18
N ASP A 315 -6.14 -30.43 -10.91
CA ASP A 315 -7.30 -30.05 -11.69
C ASP A 315 -7.78 -28.65 -11.28
N PHE A 316 -7.75 -27.69 -12.20
CA PHE A 316 -8.24 -26.33 -11.96
C PHE A 316 -9.72 -26.29 -11.55
N THR A 317 -10.51 -27.27 -11.95
CA THR A 317 -11.93 -27.36 -11.54
C THR A 317 -12.10 -27.83 -10.09
N ALA A 318 -11.05 -28.28 -9.44
CA ALA A 318 -11.06 -28.57 -8.00
C ALA A 318 -10.97 -27.28 -7.14
N TYR A 319 -10.67 -26.15 -7.74
CA TYR A 319 -10.53 -24.85 -7.06
C TYR A 319 -11.80 -24.03 -7.25
N VAL A 320 -12.51 -23.80 -6.14
CA VAL A 320 -13.82 -23.13 -6.14
C VAL A 320 -13.78 -21.91 -5.23
N GLY A 321 -14.01 -20.74 -5.79
CA GLY A 321 -14.03 -19.48 -5.06
C GLY A 321 -15.32 -19.25 -4.30
N ALA A 322 -15.23 -18.56 -3.15
CA ALA A 322 -16.37 -18.15 -2.35
C ALA A 322 -16.89 -16.78 -2.82
N ASP A 323 -18.20 -16.65 -2.99
CA ASP A 323 -18.82 -15.38 -3.41
C ASP A 323 -19.12 -14.50 -2.18
N VAL A 324 -18.58 -13.30 -2.16
CA VAL A 324 -18.78 -12.31 -1.09
C VAL A 324 -20.23 -11.78 -1.05
N ASN A 325 -20.99 -11.93 -2.13
CA ASN A 325 -22.37 -11.44 -2.22
C ASN A 325 -23.39 -12.24 -1.41
N ILE A 326 -23.05 -13.48 -1.02
CA ILE A 326 -23.99 -14.33 -0.29
C ILE A 326 -24.01 -13.99 1.21
N PRO A 327 -25.14 -14.25 1.91
CA PRO A 327 -25.22 -14.01 3.35
C PRO A 327 -24.14 -14.78 4.13
N GLN A 328 -23.61 -14.20 5.18
CA GLN A 328 -22.54 -14.77 6.01
C GLN A 328 -22.87 -16.19 6.52
N ALA A 329 -24.12 -16.46 6.91
CA ALA A 329 -24.51 -17.78 7.38
C ALA A 329 -24.43 -18.86 6.27
N THR A 330 -24.88 -18.53 5.05
CA THR A 330 -24.79 -19.42 3.89
C THR A 330 -23.32 -19.67 3.52
N LEU A 331 -22.51 -18.62 3.52
CA LEU A 331 -21.08 -18.71 3.27
C LEU A 331 -20.38 -19.66 4.27
N SER A 332 -20.68 -19.50 5.56
CA SER A 332 -20.12 -20.32 6.64
C SER A 332 -20.53 -21.79 6.49
N ASN A 333 -21.80 -22.07 6.22
CA ASN A 333 -22.32 -23.43 6.02
C ASN A 333 -21.65 -24.11 4.81
N ASN A 334 -21.55 -23.42 3.70
CA ASN A 334 -20.91 -23.93 2.48
C ASN A 334 -19.41 -24.18 2.68
N SER A 335 -18.72 -23.28 3.39
CA SER A 335 -17.33 -23.47 3.74
C SER A 335 -17.11 -24.70 4.63
N THR A 336 -17.96 -24.87 5.66
CA THR A 336 -17.94 -26.04 6.55
C THR A 336 -18.19 -27.34 5.78
N ALA A 337 -19.05 -27.30 4.76
CA ALA A 337 -19.27 -28.42 3.85
C ALA A 337 -18.11 -28.66 2.85
N GLY A 338 -17.05 -27.88 2.93
CA GLY A 338 -15.86 -28.01 2.07
C GLY A 338 -16.07 -27.56 0.62
N MET A 339 -17.10 -26.75 0.34
CA MET A 339 -17.45 -26.33 -1.02
C MET A 339 -16.46 -25.34 -1.62
N TYR A 340 -15.67 -24.64 -0.81
CA TYR A 340 -14.79 -23.57 -1.26
C TYR A 340 -13.31 -23.87 -0.98
N SER A 341 -12.45 -23.34 -1.83
CA SER A 341 -11.01 -23.33 -1.68
C SER A 341 -10.57 -22.39 -0.57
N PHE A 342 -9.57 -22.84 0.20
CA PHE A 342 -8.90 -22.02 1.19
C PHE A 342 -7.64 -21.38 0.61
N ILE A 343 -7.14 -20.31 1.26
CA ILE A 343 -5.84 -19.72 0.95
C ILE A 343 -4.75 -20.79 1.15
N ASN A 344 -3.71 -20.77 0.31
CA ASN A 344 -2.59 -21.69 0.44
C ASN A 344 -1.87 -21.46 1.77
N TRP A 345 -2.18 -22.31 2.73
CA TRP A 345 -1.69 -22.23 4.10
C TRP A 345 -0.17 -22.32 4.20
N ASN A 346 0.43 -23.22 3.45
CA ASN A 346 1.89 -23.43 3.52
C ASN A 346 2.68 -22.23 2.99
N ARG A 347 2.06 -21.39 2.17
CA ARG A 347 2.69 -20.19 1.65
C ARG A 347 2.44 -18.97 2.53
N TYR A 348 1.20 -18.74 2.95
CA TYR A 348 0.80 -17.48 3.57
C TYR A 348 0.74 -17.53 5.09
N PHE A 349 0.92 -18.69 5.70
CA PHE A 349 0.99 -18.84 7.14
C PHE A 349 2.36 -19.39 7.52
N SER A 350 3.12 -18.65 8.30
CA SER A 350 4.43 -19.08 8.76
C SER A 350 4.37 -20.39 9.53
N SER A 351 5.33 -21.29 9.30
CA SER A 351 5.43 -22.57 10.00
C SER A 351 5.92 -22.44 11.44
N ALA A 352 6.54 -21.33 11.80
CA ALA A 352 7.01 -21.01 13.15
C ALA A 352 6.74 -19.54 13.47
N ALA A 353 6.60 -19.21 14.75
CA ALA A 353 6.42 -17.84 15.19
C ALA A 353 7.58 -16.96 14.68
N GLY A 354 7.24 -15.90 14.00
CA GLY A 354 8.18 -14.91 13.49
C GLY A 354 9.05 -15.35 12.31
N ALA A 355 8.86 -16.57 11.76
CA ALA A 355 9.56 -16.97 10.56
C ALA A 355 9.16 -16.11 9.35
N ASN A 356 10.09 -15.89 8.44
CA ASN A 356 9.80 -15.25 7.17
C ASN A 356 8.86 -16.13 6.35
N CYS A 357 7.86 -15.50 5.74
CA CYS A 357 6.93 -16.15 4.82
C CYS A 357 6.87 -15.36 3.51
N GLU A 358 5.77 -14.66 3.23
CA GLU A 358 5.72 -13.76 2.07
C GLU A 358 6.26 -12.37 2.45
N PRO A 359 7.17 -11.79 1.65
CA PRO A 359 7.54 -10.39 1.83
C PRO A 359 6.38 -9.48 1.43
N TYR A 360 6.33 -8.27 1.99
CA TYR A 360 5.38 -7.27 1.57
C TYR A 360 5.97 -6.39 0.45
N ILE A 361 5.38 -6.44 -0.74
CA ILE A 361 5.78 -5.60 -1.87
C ILE A 361 4.93 -4.32 -1.84
N PHE A 362 5.57 -3.20 -1.53
CA PHE A 362 4.93 -1.89 -1.53
C PHE A 362 4.73 -1.34 -2.94
N LEU A 363 5.77 -1.48 -3.79
CA LEU A 363 5.77 -1.10 -5.19
C LEU A 363 6.58 -2.13 -5.98
N GLY A 364 5.98 -2.74 -6.98
CA GLY A 364 6.57 -3.87 -7.69
C GLY A 364 6.80 -3.66 -9.17
N TYR A 365 7.80 -4.34 -9.71
CA TYR A 365 8.10 -4.41 -11.15
C TYR A 365 6.92 -4.96 -11.97
N PRO A 366 6.19 -6.01 -11.53
CA PRO A 366 5.00 -6.47 -12.25
C PRO A 366 3.96 -5.37 -12.45
N GLU A 367 3.65 -4.61 -11.40
CA GLU A 367 2.72 -3.48 -11.45
C GLU A 367 3.18 -2.43 -12.47
N MET A 368 4.46 -2.05 -12.42
CA MET A 368 5.04 -1.08 -13.34
C MET A 368 4.89 -1.54 -14.80
N CYS A 369 5.16 -2.82 -15.07
CA CYS A 369 5.00 -3.37 -16.42
C CYS A 369 3.54 -3.25 -16.90
N PHE A 370 2.55 -3.55 -16.04
CA PHE A 370 1.15 -3.39 -16.39
C PHE A 370 0.72 -1.93 -16.50
N ASN A 371 1.29 -1.01 -15.71
CA ASN A 371 1.06 0.42 -15.86
C ASN A 371 1.54 0.94 -17.22
N ILE A 372 2.70 0.47 -17.68
CA ILE A 372 3.24 0.82 -19.00
C ILE A 372 2.40 0.17 -20.13
N ALA A 373 2.01 -1.10 -19.96
CA ALA A 373 1.13 -1.77 -20.90
C ALA A 373 -0.22 -1.04 -21.06
N GLU A 374 -0.82 -0.61 -19.94
CA GLU A 374 -2.05 0.19 -19.94
C GLU A 374 -1.86 1.53 -20.66
N ALA A 375 -0.79 2.26 -20.36
CA ALA A 375 -0.50 3.54 -21.00
C ALA A 375 -0.24 3.38 -22.52
N ALA A 376 0.45 2.33 -22.93
CA ALA A 376 0.67 2.00 -24.35
C ALA A 376 -0.64 1.63 -25.06
N ASN A 377 -1.47 0.76 -24.46
CA ASN A 377 -2.80 0.42 -24.99
C ASN A 377 -3.70 1.65 -25.17
N ARG A 378 -3.59 2.63 -24.27
CA ARG A 378 -4.31 3.92 -24.35
C ARG A 378 -3.70 4.91 -25.37
N GLY A 379 -2.60 4.55 -26.03
CA GLY A 379 -1.91 5.41 -26.98
C GLY A 379 -1.12 6.57 -26.36
N TRP A 380 -0.78 6.49 -25.06
CA TRP A 380 -0.03 7.56 -24.38
C TRP A 380 1.46 7.57 -24.71
N ILE A 381 1.99 6.44 -25.17
CA ILE A 381 3.42 6.22 -25.38
C ILE A 381 3.64 5.71 -26.81
N PRO A 382 3.70 6.59 -27.82
CA PRO A 382 3.91 6.19 -29.22
C PRO A 382 5.17 5.34 -29.38
N GLY A 383 5.07 4.27 -30.18
CA GLY A 383 6.18 3.33 -30.43
C GLY A 383 6.44 2.30 -29.34
N THR A 384 5.73 2.35 -28.23
CA THR A 384 5.80 1.30 -27.19
C THR A 384 4.75 0.23 -27.46
N VAL A 385 5.18 -1.04 -27.52
CA VAL A 385 4.31 -2.19 -27.79
C VAL A 385 3.66 -2.66 -26.48
N ALA A 386 2.36 -2.50 -26.34
CA ALA A 386 1.63 -2.86 -25.12
C ALA A 386 1.72 -4.37 -24.82
N ALA A 387 1.69 -5.23 -25.84
CA ALA A 387 1.81 -6.68 -25.71
C ALA A 387 3.11 -7.11 -25.03
N ASP A 388 4.23 -6.44 -25.33
CA ASP A 388 5.54 -6.75 -24.74
C ASP A 388 5.55 -6.45 -23.23
N TRP A 389 5.00 -5.31 -22.82
CA TRP A 389 4.93 -4.93 -21.42
C TRP A 389 3.90 -5.76 -20.65
N TYR A 390 2.81 -6.14 -21.29
CA TYR A 390 1.83 -7.06 -20.75
C TYR A 390 2.48 -8.43 -20.42
N LEU A 391 3.21 -9.01 -21.39
CA LEU A 391 3.90 -10.28 -21.20
C LEU A 391 5.03 -10.16 -20.15
N LYS A 392 5.79 -9.05 -20.14
CA LYS A 392 6.78 -8.78 -19.08
C LYS A 392 6.11 -8.75 -17.70
N GLY A 393 4.95 -8.11 -17.57
CA GLY A 393 4.20 -8.06 -16.31
C GLY A 393 3.77 -9.44 -15.83
N ILE A 394 3.25 -10.29 -16.72
CA ILE A 394 2.88 -11.67 -16.40
C ILE A 394 4.11 -12.47 -15.93
N ASN A 395 5.19 -12.44 -16.70
CA ASN A 395 6.42 -13.17 -16.35
C ASN A 395 7.05 -12.67 -15.05
N ALA A 396 7.04 -11.37 -14.82
CA ALA A 396 7.50 -10.80 -13.55
C ALA A 396 6.64 -11.27 -12.36
N SER A 397 5.31 -11.32 -12.53
CA SER A 397 4.39 -11.83 -11.50
C SER A 397 4.61 -13.32 -11.22
N LEU A 398 4.74 -14.16 -12.25
CA LEU A 398 5.11 -15.57 -12.08
C LEU A 398 6.43 -15.71 -11.32
N GLY A 399 7.41 -14.87 -11.64
CA GLY A 399 8.72 -14.82 -10.96
C GLY A 399 8.65 -14.43 -9.49
N VAL A 400 7.73 -13.52 -9.09
CA VAL A 400 7.48 -13.20 -7.67
C VAL A 400 7.06 -14.47 -6.92
N TYR A 401 6.19 -15.28 -7.52
CA TYR A 401 5.71 -16.52 -6.92
C TYR A 401 6.65 -17.70 -7.13
N LYS A 402 7.81 -17.49 -7.81
CA LYS A 402 8.84 -18.51 -8.10
C LYS A 402 8.28 -19.69 -8.89
N LEU A 403 7.40 -19.41 -9.84
CA LEU A 403 6.81 -20.40 -10.74
C LEU A 403 7.59 -20.46 -12.03
N THR A 404 8.03 -21.67 -12.43
CA THR A 404 8.80 -21.92 -13.66
C THR A 404 8.17 -23.04 -14.46
N GLN A 405 8.31 -22.98 -15.81
CA GLN A 405 7.78 -23.99 -16.72
C GLN A 405 8.29 -25.39 -16.36
N GLY A 406 7.38 -26.35 -16.26
CA GLY A 406 7.69 -27.76 -15.96
C GLY A 406 8.00 -28.07 -14.51
N GLN A 407 7.97 -27.06 -13.63
CA GLN A 407 8.20 -27.24 -12.20
C GLN A 407 7.12 -28.15 -11.57
N SER A 408 7.54 -29.14 -10.77
CA SER A 408 6.65 -29.86 -9.87
C SER A 408 6.39 -29.00 -8.63
N PHE A 409 5.18 -28.49 -8.50
CA PHE A 409 4.76 -27.61 -7.41
C PHE A 409 3.96 -28.39 -6.38
N VAL A 410 4.37 -28.32 -5.11
CA VAL A 410 3.71 -29.04 -4.01
C VAL A 410 2.47 -28.27 -3.55
N ILE A 411 1.31 -28.93 -3.56
CA ILE A 411 0.08 -28.40 -3.01
C ILE A 411 0.05 -28.72 -1.52
N GLY A 412 0.06 -27.66 -0.70
CA GLY A 412 0.12 -27.80 0.75
C GLY A 412 -1.21 -28.21 1.36
N ASN A 413 -1.15 -28.95 2.46
CA ASN A 413 -2.32 -29.20 3.30
C ASN A 413 -2.63 -27.95 4.14
N LEU A 414 -3.92 -27.64 4.28
CA LEU A 414 -4.38 -26.52 5.10
C LEU A 414 -3.95 -26.66 6.58
N ASP A 415 -3.94 -27.85 7.09
CA ASP A 415 -3.56 -28.18 8.47
C ASP A 415 -2.06 -28.43 8.57
N GLY A 416 -1.18 -27.95 7.94
CA GLY A 416 0.28 -28.03 8.08
C GLY A 416 0.91 -29.18 8.91
N THR A 417 0.11 -29.91 9.66
CA THR A 417 0.48 -31.11 10.42
C THR A 417 0.27 -32.41 9.63
N LYS A 418 -0.48 -32.34 8.53
CA LYS A 418 -0.76 -33.47 7.64
C LYS A 418 0.18 -33.47 6.45
N PRO A 419 0.37 -34.63 5.80
CA PRO A 419 1.12 -34.71 4.54
C PRO A 419 0.58 -33.75 3.48
N ASN A 420 1.45 -33.32 2.56
CA ASN A 420 1.04 -32.56 1.40
C ASN A 420 -0.06 -33.26 0.61
N MET A 421 -0.95 -32.51 0.00
CA MET A 421 -2.11 -33.03 -0.74
C MET A 421 -1.70 -33.70 -2.07
N GLY A 422 -0.54 -33.33 -2.63
CA GLY A 422 -0.02 -33.80 -3.92
C GLY A 422 0.77 -32.72 -4.62
N THR A 423 0.98 -32.91 -5.92
CA THR A 423 1.74 -31.99 -6.75
C THR A 423 0.96 -31.62 -8.03
N ALA A 424 1.25 -30.42 -8.53
CA ALA A 424 0.82 -30.00 -9.88
C ALA A 424 2.07 -29.61 -10.70
N THR A 425 2.04 -29.90 -12.00
CA THR A 425 3.06 -29.42 -12.92
C THR A 425 2.70 -28.00 -13.36
N ILE A 426 3.63 -27.07 -13.19
CA ILE A 426 3.45 -25.69 -13.65
C ILE A 426 3.55 -25.65 -15.17
N ASP A 427 2.47 -25.28 -15.85
CA ASP A 427 2.40 -25.17 -17.30
C ASP A 427 2.09 -23.74 -17.74
N ILE A 428 3.15 -22.96 -17.84
CA ILE A 428 3.10 -21.56 -18.28
C ILE A 428 2.74 -21.47 -19.77
N THR A 429 3.19 -22.44 -20.57
CA THR A 429 2.92 -22.47 -22.01
C THR A 429 1.42 -22.59 -22.29
N THR A 430 0.74 -23.53 -21.65
CA THR A 430 -0.71 -23.69 -21.77
C THR A 430 -1.45 -22.47 -21.23
N PHE A 431 -0.99 -21.88 -20.13
CA PHE A 431 -1.58 -20.66 -19.57
C PHE A 431 -1.50 -19.49 -20.57
N LEU A 432 -0.33 -19.21 -21.12
CA LEU A 432 -0.12 -18.10 -22.05
C LEU A 432 -0.88 -18.26 -23.36
N ALA A 433 -1.26 -19.49 -23.74
CA ALA A 433 -2.05 -19.80 -24.92
C ALA A 433 -3.58 -19.69 -24.70
N GLN A 434 -4.05 -19.43 -23.47
CA GLN A 434 -5.50 -19.31 -23.23
C GLN A 434 -6.07 -18.06 -23.90
N PRO A 435 -7.28 -18.15 -24.50
CA PRO A 435 -7.92 -16.99 -25.16
C PRO A 435 -8.08 -15.76 -24.27
N GLY A 436 -8.28 -15.96 -22.97
CA GLY A 436 -8.36 -14.87 -21.98
C GLY A 436 -7.01 -14.24 -21.63
N VAL A 437 -5.88 -14.81 -22.09
CA VAL A 437 -4.51 -14.37 -21.78
C VAL A 437 -3.79 -13.85 -23.02
N VAL A 438 -3.96 -14.46 -24.18
CA VAL A 438 -3.39 -13.97 -25.44
C VAL A 438 -3.84 -12.54 -25.68
N TYR A 439 -2.87 -11.61 -25.77
CA TYR A 439 -3.20 -10.19 -25.87
C TYR A 439 -4.07 -9.86 -27.09
N ALA A 440 -5.22 -9.26 -26.86
CA ALA A 440 -6.24 -9.00 -27.87
C ALA A 440 -5.99 -7.72 -28.71
N GLY A 441 -4.82 -7.06 -28.51
CA GLY A 441 -4.47 -5.83 -29.22
C GLY A 441 -4.79 -4.56 -28.41
N ASP A 442 -4.44 -3.40 -28.98
CA ASP A 442 -4.60 -2.09 -28.34
C ASP A 442 -6.07 -1.60 -28.45
N ASN A 443 -6.91 -2.23 -27.66
CA ASN A 443 -8.37 -2.02 -27.62
C ASN A 443 -8.93 -2.33 -26.22
N ALA A 444 -10.25 -2.20 -26.04
CA ALA A 444 -10.93 -2.44 -24.76
C ALA A 444 -10.71 -3.86 -24.21
N SER A 445 -10.64 -4.88 -25.08
CA SER A 445 -10.40 -6.27 -24.67
C SER A 445 -8.96 -6.44 -24.16
N GLY A 446 -7.98 -5.93 -24.89
CA GLY A 446 -6.58 -5.94 -24.45
C GLY A 446 -6.37 -5.14 -23.15
N LEU A 447 -7.05 -4.00 -22.99
CA LEU A 447 -7.04 -3.24 -21.74
C LEU A 447 -7.62 -4.07 -20.59
N THR A 448 -8.73 -4.76 -20.79
CA THR A 448 -9.33 -5.66 -19.78
C THR A 448 -8.36 -6.77 -19.37
N GLN A 449 -7.64 -7.36 -20.32
CA GLN A 449 -6.63 -8.39 -20.04
C GLN A 449 -5.47 -7.82 -19.20
N ILE A 450 -4.95 -6.64 -19.54
CA ILE A 450 -3.90 -5.97 -18.76
C ILE A 450 -4.36 -5.75 -17.31
N LEU A 451 -5.57 -5.23 -17.13
CA LEU A 451 -6.10 -4.90 -15.80
C LEU A 451 -6.39 -6.16 -14.97
N ASN A 452 -6.90 -7.23 -15.57
CA ASN A 452 -7.08 -8.52 -14.89
C ASN A 452 -5.74 -9.12 -14.45
N GLN A 453 -4.72 -9.10 -15.30
CA GLN A 453 -3.39 -9.62 -14.94
C GLN A 453 -2.71 -8.75 -13.87
N LYS A 454 -2.91 -7.44 -13.91
CA LYS A 454 -2.47 -6.51 -12.87
C LYS A 454 -3.15 -6.81 -11.53
N TYR A 455 -4.47 -7.05 -11.54
CA TYR A 455 -5.22 -7.46 -10.35
C TYR A 455 -4.66 -8.75 -9.74
N ILE A 456 -4.42 -9.78 -10.55
CA ILE A 456 -3.82 -11.04 -10.08
C ILE A 456 -2.41 -10.81 -9.49
N ALA A 457 -1.61 -9.91 -10.09
CA ALA A 457 -0.26 -9.61 -9.60
C ALA A 457 -0.25 -8.90 -8.24
N PHE A 458 -1.34 -8.24 -7.85
CA PHE A 458 -1.49 -7.57 -6.56
C PHE A 458 -1.93 -8.51 -5.43
N PHE A 459 -2.15 -9.79 -5.68
CA PHE A 459 -2.58 -10.70 -4.61
C PHE A 459 -1.63 -10.63 -3.41
N SER A 460 -2.15 -10.19 -2.29
CA SER A 460 -1.41 -9.96 -1.02
C SER A 460 -0.30 -8.90 -1.08
N ASN A 461 -0.38 -7.93 -1.99
CA ASN A 461 0.63 -6.89 -2.18
C ASN A 461 -0.01 -5.52 -2.42
N SER A 462 0.77 -4.47 -2.15
CA SER A 462 0.48 -3.08 -2.55
C SER A 462 -0.80 -2.45 -1.95
N GLY A 463 -1.27 -2.94 -0.81
CA GLY A 463 -2.42 -2.37 -0.10
C GLY A 463 -3.67 -2.28 -0.98
N PHE A 464 -4.40 -1.16 -0.89
CA PHE A 464 -5.63 -0.90 -1.65
C PHE A 464 -5.44 -0.63 -3.16
N GLN A 465 -4.26 -0.85 -3.74
CA GLN A 465 -4.05 -0.53 -5.16
C GLN A 465 -4.97 -1.32 -6.11
N SER A 466 -5.32 -2.55 -5.76
CA SER A 466 -6.34 -3.33 -6.50
C SER A 466 -7.70 -2.66 -6.49
N PHE A 467 -8.15 -2.23 -5.33
CA PHE A 467 -9.42 -1.51 -5.17
C PHE A 467 -9.40 -0.19 -5.96
N TYR A 468 -8.34 0.62 -5.86
CA TYR A 468 -8.24 1.88 -6.60
C TYR A 468 -8.25 1.68 -8.11
N ASN A 469 -7.58 0.65 -8.62
CA ASN A 469 -7.64 0.29 -10.04
C ASN A 469 -9.04 -0.17 -10.46
N GLN A 470 -9.69 -1.01 -9.66
CA GLN A 470 -11.06 -1.45 -9.91
C GLN A 470 -12.04 -0.26 -9.89
N ARG A 471 -12.00 0.59 -8.87
CA ARG A 471 -12.81 1.81 -8.77
C ARG A 471 -12.63 2.74 -9.97
N ARG A 472 -11.41 2.86 -10.49
CA ARG A 472 -11.07 3.68 -11.66
C ARG A 472 -11.59 3.07 -12.97
N THR A 473 -11.53 1.75 -13.12
CA THR A 473 -11.69 1.07 -14.42
C THR A 473 -12.90 0.16 -14.52
N GLY A 474 -13.45 -0.27 -13.38
CA GLY A 474 -14.48 -1.33 -13.32
C GLY A 474 -13.93 -2.75 -13.50
N VAL A 475 -12.60 -2.93 -13.63
CA VAL A 475 -11.98 -4.24 -13.93
C VAL A 475 -11.03 -4.66 -12.80
N PRO A 476 -11.13 -5.93 -12.33
CA PRO A 476 -12.19 -6.88 -12.63
C PRO A 476 -13.54 -6.41 -12.10
N ALA A 477 -14.62 -6.99 -12.61
CA ALA A 477 -15.93 -6.74 -12.04
C ALA A 477 -16.00 -7.35 -10.63
N PHE A 478 -16.09 -6.50 -9.60
CA PHE A 478 -16.27 -6.97 -8.23
C PHE A 478 -17.70 -7.43 -7.96
N SER A 479 -17.84 -8.52 -7.22
CA SER A 479 -19.13 -8.98 -6.74
C SER A 479 -19.77 -7.97 -5.81
N GLN A 480 -20.98 -7.48 -6.13
CA GLN A 480 -21.77 -6.55 -5.31
C GLN A 480 -23.26 -6.69 -5.60
N GLY A 481 -24.09 -6.06 -4.80
CA GLY A 481 -25.56 -6.10 -4.95
C GLY A 481 -26.26 -7.15 -4.09
N GLY A 482 -25.51 -8.09 -3.52
CA GLY A 482 -26.03 -9.11 -2.61
C GLY A 482 -25.88 -8.74 -1.13
N ALA A 483 -26.59 -9.45 -0.25
CA ALA A 483 -26.65 -9.19 1.19
C ALA A 483 -25.28 -9.32 1.89
N GLY A 484 -24.30 -10.03 1.31
CA GLY A 484 -22.95 -10.18 1.85
C GLY A 484 -22.10 -8.90 1.82
N ILE A 485 -22.46 -7.90 1.02
CA ILE A 485 -21.77 -6.62 0.92
C ILE A 485 -22.12 -5.66 2.09
N GLY A 486 -23.38 -5.67 2.53
CA GLY A 486 -23.84 -5.08 3.79
C GLY A 486 -23.88 -3.56 3.92
N THR A 487 -23.32 -2.79 3.00
CA THR A 487 -23.38 -1.32 3.03
C THR A 487 -24.72 -0.80 2.48
N PRO A 488 -25.01 0.51 2.57
CA PRO A 488 -26.24 1.03 2.00
C PRO A 488 -26.46 0.53 0.57
N ASN A 489 -27.59 -0.11 0.34
CA ASN A 489 -27.97 -0.68 -0.95
C ASN A 489 -27.07 -1.82 -1.47
N ASN A 490 -26.31 -2.48 -0.63
CA ASN A 490 -25.36 -3.54 -0.99
C ASN A 490 -24.35 -3.14 -2.10
N LYS A 491 -23.98 -1.86 -2.12
CA LYS A 491 -22.98 -1.32 -3.07
C LYS A 491 -21.63 -1.22 -2.39
N ILE A 492 -20.59 -1.41 -3.18
CA ILE A 492 -19.21 -1.15 -2.75
C ILE A 492 -19.01 0.38 -2.67
N PRO A 493 -18.55 0.93 -1.53
CA PRO A 493 -18.24 2.34 -1.41
C PRO A 493 -17.14 2.78 -2.39
N VAL A 494 -17.14 4.05 -2.77
CA VAL A 494 -16.11 4.61 -3.66
C VAL A 494 -15.04 5.40 -2.91
N ARG A 495 -15.30 5.76 -1.65
CA ARG A 495 -14.40 6.53 -0.78
C ARG A 495 -14.64 6.23 0.70
N TRP A 496 -13.70 6.63 1.55
CA TRP A 496 -13.91 6.68 3.01
C TRP A 496 -14.51 8.02 3.43
N LEU A 497 -15.06 8.08 4.64
CA LEU A 497 -15.38 9.34 5.30
C LEU A 497 -14.08 10.03 5.76
N TYR A 498 -14.13 11.34 5.90
CA TYR A 498 -12.99 12.13 6.39
C TYR A 498 -12.55 11.69 7.79
N PRO A 499 -11.24 11.86 8.14
CA PRO A 499 -10.75 11.53 9.47
C PRO A 499 -11.56 12.21 10.58
N GLN A 500 -11.78 11.50 11.68
CA GLN A 500 -12.54 12.03 12.82
C GLN A 500 -11.89 13.30 13.40
N ASP A 501 -10.57 13.40 13.35
CA ASP A 501 -9.83 14.57 13.83
C ASP A 501 -10.15 15.82 13.02
N GLU A 502 -10.37 15.70 11.71
CA GLU A 502 -10.80 16.81 10.87
C GLU A 502 -12.20 17.30 11.26
N ILE A 503 -13.09 16.39 11.61
CA ILE A 503 -14.43 16.72 12.12
C ILE A 503 -14.34 17.46 13.46
N ASN A 504 -13.44 17.03 14.33
CA ASN A 504 -13.31 17.55 15.68
C ASN A 504 -12.54 18.89 15.75
N PHE A 505 -11.48 19.03 14.95
CA PHE A 505 -10.50 20.10 15.11
C PHE A 505 -10.37 21.05 13.91
N ASN A 506 -10.94 20.71 12.74
CA ASN A 506 -10.87 21.53 11.51
C ASN A 506 -12.24 21.62 10.81
N ASN A 507 -13.31 21.61 11.57
CA ASN A 507 -14.68 21.43 11.09
C ASN A 507 -15.14 22.49 10.07
N ALA A 508 -14.74 23.75 10.25
CA ALA A 508 -15.16 24.84 9.37
C ALA A 508 -14.58 24.66 7.95
N ASN A 509 -13.28 24.34 7.86
CA ASN A 509 -12.62 24.10 6.58
C ASN A 509 -13.10 22.79 5.93
N LEU A 510 -13.34 21.73 6.74
CA LEU A 510 -13.93 20.48 6.25
C LEU A 510 -15.32 20.71 5.64
N LYS A 511 -16.20 21.43 6.32
CA LYS A 511 -17.54 21.75 5.78
C LYS A 511 -17.48 22.51 4.47
N SER A 512 -16.54 23.45 4.35
CA SER A 512 -16.31 24.18 3.09
C SER A 512 -15.89 23.23 1.97
N ALA A 513 -14.93 22.32 2.25
CA ALA A 513 -14.47 21.31 1.30
C ALA A 513 -15.58 20.33 0.89
N LEU A 514 -16.37 19.84 1.84
CA LEU A 514 -17.53 18.97 1.56
C LEU A 514 -18.57 19.67 0.69
N THR A 515 -18.85 20.94 0.96
CA THR A 515 -19.78 21.73 0.14
C THR A 515 -19.30 21.83 -1.31
N THR A 516 -18.02 22.13 -1.48
CA THR A 516 -17.41 22.29 -2.82
C THR A 516 -17.39 20.98 -3.61
N GLN A 517 -17.01 19.87 -2.96
CA GLN A 517 -16.82 18.59 -3.65
C GLN A 517 -18.12 17.79 -3.82
N PHE A 518 -18.97 17.75 -2.78
CA PHE A 518 -20.06 16.79 -2.62
C PHE A 518 -21.41 17.42 -2.30
N GLY A 519 -21.54 18.75 -2.30
CA GLY A 519 -22.79 19.43 -1.95
C GLY A 519 -23.09 19.45 -0.44
N GLY A 520 -22.08 19.22 0.40
CA GLY A 520 -22.14 19.40 1.85
C GLY A 520 -22.28 18.13 2.69
N THR A 521 -22.43 16.96 2.06
CA THR A 521 -22.56 15.67 2.79
C THR A 521 -21.31 14.83 2.66
N ASP A 522 -20.80 14.31 3.78
CA ASP A 522 -19.73 13.31 3.80
C ASP A 522 -20.35 11.90 3.63
N ASP A 523 -20.37 11.39 2.39
CA ASP A 523 -20.97 10.11 2.01
C ASP A 523 -19.95 9.24 1.28
N VAL A 524 -19.85 7.97 1.68
CA VAL A 524 -18.93 6.97 1.10
C VAL A 524 -19.19 6.68 -0.38
N ASN A 525 -20.39 7.00 -0.88
CA ASN A 525 -20.77 6.82 -2.29
C ASN A 525 -20.62 8.10 -3.15
N SER A 526 -20.20 9.22 -2.55
CA SER A 526 -19.96 10.46 -3.27
C SER A 526 -18.72 10.35 -4.16
N LEU A 527 -18.85 10.64 -5.46
CA LEU A 527 -17.74 10.58 -6.40
C LEU A 527 -16.75 11.73 -6.19
N MET A 528 -15.50 11.38 -5.92
CA MET A 528 -14.38 12.34 -5.87
C MET A 528 -13.99 12.78 -7.29
N TRP A 529 -13.31 13.92 -7.41
CA TRP A 529 -12.80 14.43 -8.69
C TRP A 529 -11.99 13.36 -9.46
N LEU A 530 -11.14 12.60 -8.78
CA LEU A 530 -10.28 11.58 -9.39
C LEU A 530 -11.06 10.49 -10.15
N VAL A 531 -12.29 10.18 -9.75
CA VAL A 531 -13.09 9.07 -10.27
C VAL A 531 -14.40 9.49 -10.96
N LYS A 532 -14.69 10.79 -11.03
CA LYS A 532 -15.82 11.36 -11.80
C LYS A 532 -15.72 11.10 -13.28
#